data_92cbf00c8c9c16e6c6f8f790ae34778f
#
_entry.id   92cbf00c8c9c16e6c6f8f790ae34778f
#
_cell.length_a   1.000
_cell.length_b   1.000
_cell.length_c   1.000
_cell.angle_alpha   90.00
_cell.angle_beta   90.00
_cell.angle_gamma   90.00
#
_symmetry.space_group_name_H-M   'P 1'
#
loop_
_entity.id
_entity.type
_entity.pdbx_description
1 polymer ?
#
loop_
_entity_poly.entity_id
_entity_poly.type
_entity_poly.pdbx_seq_one_letter_code
_entity_poly.pdbx_strand_id
1 'polypeptide(L)'
;MAPAAGVDGHISMMDGKAIPEDILRDSVLAHVAAAYFSVGKRLERKTQCSATRGFIMNVLRDGGRLNQNQIANMLGQDRTVVHRAIKTMVKEGLLSEKKAPTGKALLVQLTAKGNKYRENLIRIRRAADDKLREEMTPEARHTLIALLKQVAETEF
;
A
#
# COMPACT_ATOMS: atom_id res chain seq x y z
N MET A 1 -35.98 -20.97 14.01
CA MET A 1 -35.10 -19.81 14.06
C MET A 1 -33.71 -20.32 14.42
N ALA A 2 -32.83 -20.51 13.42
CA ALA A 2 -31.49 -21.02 13.62
C ALA A 2 -30.56 -19.83 13.92
N PRO A 3 -29.59 -19.95 14.85
CA PRO A 3 -28.61 -18.88 15.11
C PRO A 3 -27.65 -18.77 13.94
N ALA A 4 -27.37 -17.55 13.53
CA ALA A 4 -26.40 -17.22 12.53
C ALA A 4 -25.00 -17.76 12.93
N ALA A 5 -24.36 -18.47 12.00
CA ALA A 5 -23.02 -19.00 12.15
C ALA A 5 -22.05 -17.86 12.47
N GLY A 6 -21.30 -18.04 13.56
CA GLY A 6 -20.26 -17.11 13.99
C GLY A 6 -19.21 -16.94 12.93
N VAL A 7 -18.91 -15.70 12.62
CA VAL A 7 -17.70 -15.31 11.87
C VAL A 7 -16.54 -15.55 12.83
N ASP A 8 -15.84 -16.67 12.68
CA ASP A 8 -14.66 -16.99 13.47
C ASP A 8 -13.64 -15.85 13.37
N GLY A 9 -13.47 -15.17 14.50
CA GLY A 9 -12.66 -14.01 14.65
C GLY A 9 -11.18 -14.27 14.44
N HIS A 10 -10.68 -14.03 13.21
CA HIS A 10 -9.27 -13.88 12.95
C HIS A 10 -8.93 -12.38 12.97
N ILE A 11 -8.94 -11.80 14.16
CA ILE A 11 -8.52 -10.43 14.37
C ILE A 11 -7.00 -10.39 14.47
N SER A 12 -6.44 -9.64 13.56
CA SER A 12 -5.02 -9.37 13.37
C SER A 12 -4.35 -8.83 14.62
N MET A 13 -3.24 -9.43 14.99
CA MET A 13 -2.33 -8.96 16.04
C MET A 13 -1.59 -7.69 15.58
N MET A 14 -1.83 -6.57 16.21
CA MET A 14 -0.90 -5.44 16.26
C MET A 14 0.01 -5.68 17.46
N ASP A 15 1.32 -5.80 17.24
CA ASP A 15 2.35 -5.99 18.27
C ASP A 15 2.09 -7.17 19.26
N GLY A 16 1.52 -8.26 18.76
CA GLY A 16 1.33 -9.47 19.57
C GLY A 16 0.21 -9.40 20.62
N LYS A 17 -0.54 -8.31 20.71
CA LYS A 17 -1.70 -8.17 21.60
C LYS A 17 -2.97 -8.10 20.78
N ALA A 18 -3.94 -8.94 21.09
CA ALA A 18 -5.28 -8.85 20.51
C ALA A 18 -5.92 -7.53 20.94
N ILE A 19 -6.46 -6.77 19.99
CA ILE A 19 -7.28 -5.60 20.32
C ILE A 19 -8.57 -6.14 20.96
N PRO A 20 -9.00 -5.64 22.13
CA PRO A 20 -10.23 -6.08 22.77
C PRO A 20 -11.43 -5.96 21.82
N GLU A 21 -12.28 -6.98 21.83
CA GLU A 21 -13.44 -7.09 20.92
C GLU A 21 -14.43 -5.93 21.06
N ASP A 22 -14.55 -5.38 22.27
CA ASP A 22 -15.38 -4.23 22.58
C ASP A 22 -14.88 -2.93 21.91
N ILE A 23 -13.56 -2.75 21.79
CA ILE A 23 -12.96 -1.61 21.08
C ILE A 23 -13.14 -1.74 19.57
N LEU A 24 -13.14 -2.96 19.06
CA LEU A 24 -13.25 -3.22 17.61
C LEU A 24 -14.68 -3.11 17.09
N ARG A 25 -15.68 -3.44 17.93
CA ARG A 25 -17.07 -3.64 17.48
C ARG A 25 -17.63 -2.44 16.72
N ASP A 26 -17.38 -1.22 17.17
CA ASP A 26 -17.94 0.01 16.60
C ASP A 26 -16.88 1.02 16.11
N SER A 27 -15.59 0.63 16.13
CA SER A 27 -14.52 1.53 15.71
C SER A 27 -14.23 1.44 14.22
N VAL A 28 -14.63 2.45 13.45
CA VAL A 28 -14.30 2.56 12.02
C VAL A 28 -12.80 2.53 11.80
N LEU A 29 -12.02 3.26 12.61
CA LEU A 29 -10.56 3.32 12.50
C LEU A 29 -9.91 1.95 12.72
N ALA A 30 -10.38 1.17 13.70
CA ALA A 30 -9.87 -0.16 13.95
C ALA A 30 -10.12 -1.10 12.76
N HIS A 31 -11.31 -1.05 12.15
CA HIS A 31 -11.63 -1.86 10.97
C HIS A 31 -10.83 -1.46 9.74
N VAL A 32 -10.66 -0.16 9.51
CA VAL A 32 -9.79 0.36 8.41
C VAL A 32 -8.35 -0.10 8.60
N ALA A 33 -7.80 0.03 9.82
CA ALA A 33 -6.45 -0.43 10.13
C ALA A 33 -6.31 -1.95 9.94
N ALA A 34 -7.24 -2.74 10.48
CA ALA A 34 -7.23 -4.20 10.33
C ALA A 34 -7.29 -4.64 8.87
N ALA A 35 -8.17 -4.03 8.06
CA ALA A 35 -8.28 -4.29 6.63
C ALA A 35 -6.97 -3.94 5.91
N TYR A 36 -6.40 -2.76 6.18
CA TYR A 36 -5.14 -2.30 5.59
C TYR A 36 -3.98 -3.27 5.89
N PHE A 37 -3.80 -3.67 7.15
CA PHE A 37 -2.73 -4.59 7.53
C PHE A 37 -2.96 -5.99 6.96
N SER A 38 -4.17 -6.51 7.02
CA SER A 38 -4.50 -7.84 6.51
C SER A 38 -4.30 -7.94 5.00
N VAL A 39 -4.85 -7.01 4.23
CA VAL A 39 -4.71 -6.95 2.78
C VAL A 39 -3.26 -6.66 2.40
N GLY A 40 -2.61 -5.71 3.09
CA GLY A 40 -1.22 -5.35 2.88
C GLY A 40 -0.28 -6.54 3.02
N LYS A 41 -0.37 -7.30 4.12
CA LYS A 41 0.44 -8.51 4.37
C LYS A 41 0.19 -9.61 3.31
N ARG A 42 -1.06 -9.80 2.87
CA ARG A 42 -1.37 -10.79 1.82
C ARG A 42 -0.77 -10.39 0.48
N LEU A 43 -0.87 -9.11 0.11
CA LEU A 43 -0.27 -8.58 -1.12
C LEU A 43 1.25 -8.64 -1.06
N GLU A 44 1.86 -8.26 0.06
CA GLU A 44 3.31 -8.31 0.24
C GLU A 44 3.83 -9.74 0.09
N ARG A 45 3.18 -10.74 0.70
CA ARG A 45 3.54 -12.15 0.52
C ARG A 45 3.45 -12.61 -0.94
N LYS A 46 2.41 -12.18 -1.67
CA LYS A 46 2.23 -12.53 -3.09
C LYS A 46 3.21 -11.83 -4.02
N THR A 47 3.52 -10.59 -3.72
CA THR A 47 4.32 -9.73 -4.60
C THR A 47 5.80 -9.72 -4.22
N GLN A 48 6.14 -10.17 -3.01
CA GLN A 48 7.47 -9.97 -2.39
C GLN A 48 7.91 -8.48 -2.41
N CYS A 49 6.92 -7.58 -2.30
CA CYS A 49 7.09 -6.15 -2.38
C CYS A 49 6.33 -5.45 -1.25
N SER A 50 7.04 -4.76 -0.37
CA SER A 50 6.41 -3.95 0.68
C SER A 50 5.57 -2.80 0.10
N ALA A 51 4.61 -2.31 0.88
CA ALA A 51 3.75 -1.19 0.48
C ALA A 51 4.59 0.04 0.07
N THR A 52 5.60 0.41 0.88
CA THR A 52 6.51 1.53 0.59
C THR A 52 7.18 1.40 -0.78
N ARG A 53 7.72 0.22 -1.11
CA ARG A 53 8.36 -0.02 -2.42
C ARG A 53 7.36 0.10 -3.57
N GLY A 54 6.16 -0.44 -3.40
CA GLY A 54 5.09 -0.32 -4.37
C GLY A 54 4.65 1.13 -4.60
N PHE A 55 4.56 1.93 -3.55
CA PHE A 55 4.24 3.35 -3.65
C PHE A 55 5.37 4.14 -4.34
N ILE A 56 6.63 3.91 -4.00
CA ILE A 56 7.78 4.53 -4.69
C ILE A 56 7.70 4.27 -6.21
N MET A 57 7.41 3.04 -6.62
CA MET A 57 7.27 2.72 -8.04
C MET A 57 6.09 3.43 -8.71
N ASN A 58 5.00 3.65 -7.97
CA ASN A 58 3.83 4.34 -8.51
C ASN A 58 4.08 5.85 -8.71
N VAL A 59 4.78 6.52 -7.79
CA VAL A 59 5.09 7.95 -7.95
C VAL A 59 6.15 8.21 -9.02
N LEU A 60 6.98 7.21 -9.34
CA LEU A 60 8.00 7.28 -10.41
C LEU A 60 7.51 6.73 -11.76
N ARG A 61 6.21 6.45 -11.89
CA ARG A 61 5.64 5.99 -13.17
C ARG A 61 5.88 7.01 -14.30
N ASP A 62 5.75 6.55 -15.51
CA ASP A 62 5.73 7.38 -16.73
C ASP A 62 7.02 8.23 -16.92
N GLY A 63 8.17 7.67 -16.48
CA GLY A 63 9.48 8.34 -16.60
C GLY A 63 9.70 9.44 -15.56
N GLY A 64 8.88 9.49 -14.52
CA GLY A 64 9.02 10.45 -13.43
C GLY A 64 10.40 10.42 -12.80
N ARG A 65 10.92 11.61 -12.50
CA ARG A 65 12.23 11.82 -11.83
C ARG A 65 12.01 12.70 -10.61
N LEU A 66 12.21 12.13 -9.45
CA LEU A 66 11.99 12.81 -8.17
C LEU A 66 13.21 12.62 -7.28
N ASN A 67 13.52 13.60 -6.46
CA ASN A 67 14.49 13.38 -5.39
C ASN A 67 13.84 12.65 -4.20
N GLN A 68 14.64 12.10 -3.31
CA GLN A 68 14.18 11.28 -2.19
C GLN A 68 13.23 12.04 -1.24
N ASN A 69 13.46 13.36 -1.05
CA ASN A 69 12.60 14.19 -0.20
C ASN A 69 11.21 14.38 -0.83
N GLN A 70 11.16 14.62 -2.14
CA GLN A 70 9.90 14.71 -2.87
C GLN A 70 9.09 13.41 -2.77
N ILE A 71 9.79 12.26 -2.93
CA ILE A 71 9.14 10.94 -2.78
C ILE A 71 8.59 10.77 -1.36
N ALA A 72 9.38 11.06 -0.32
CA ALA A 72 8.96 10.95 1.07
C ALA A 72 7.74 11.83 1.38
N ASN A 73 7.76 13.07 0.93
CA ASN A 73 6.64 14.00 1.10
C ASN A 73 5.36 13.51 0.40
N MET A 74 5.48 13.03 -0.85
CA MET A 74 4.32 12.49 -1.60
C MET A 74 3.73 11.25 -0.95
N LEU A 75 4.56 10.45 -0.25
CA LEU A 75 4.11 9.24 0.43
C LEU A 75 3.63 9.49 1.87
N GLY A 76 3.85 10.68 2.41
CA GLY A 76 3.59 10.96 3.83
C GLY A 76 4.37 10.05 4.78
N GLN A 77 5.56 9.55 4.35
CA GLN A 77 6.37 8.62 5.11
C GLN A 77 7.68 9.25 5.60
N ASP A 78 8.23 8.65 6.67
CA ASP A 78 9.54 9.06 7.19
C ASP A 78 10.63 8.93 6.13
N ARG A 79 11.48 9.96 6.04
CA ARG A 79 12.56 10.05 5.05
C ARG A 79 13.55 8.90 5.16
N THR A 80 13.82 8.42 6.37
CA THR A 80 14.77 7.32 6.61
C THR A 80 14.24 6.02 6.06
N VAL A 81 12.92 5.77 6.21
CA VAL A 81 12.24 4.59 5.66
C VAL A 81 12.31 4.62 4.13
N VAL A 82 11.94 5.75 3.53
CA VAL A 82 11.97 5.92 2.06
C VAL A 82 13.39 5.82 1.52
N HIS A 83 14.37 6.44 2.17
CA HIS A 83 15.78 6.38 1.78
C HIS A 83 16.31 4.94 1.77
N ARG A 84 16.05 4.17 2.83
CA ARG A 84 16.46 2.74 2.89
C ARG A 84 15.82 1.93 1.78
N ALA A 85 14.51 2.13 1.53
CA ALA A 85 13.82 1.46 0.45
C ALA A 85 14.42 1.77 -0.92
N ILE A 86 14.68 3.06 -1.21
CA ILE A 86 15.31 3.51 -2.47
C ILE A 86 16.69 2.87 -2.63
N LYS A 87 17.55 2.92 -1.60
CA LYS A 87 18.89 2.30 -1.66
C LYS A 87 18.84 0.81 -1.97
N THR A 88 17.92 0.08 -1.33
CA THR A 88 17.73 -1.34 -1.60
C THR A 88 17.28 -1.56 -3.05
N MET A 89 16.31 -0.78 -3.53
CA MET A 89 15.80 -0.89 -4.89
C MET A 89 16.85 -0.51 -5.96
N VAL A 90 17.73 0.44 -5.66
CA VAL A 90 18.87 0.77 -6.52
C VAL A 90 19.87 -0.40 -6.57
N LYS A 91 20.19 -1.00 -5.42
CA LYS A 91 21.06 -2.19 -5.35
C LYS A 91 20.49 -3.38 -6.13
N GLU A 92 19.16 -3.53 -6.12
CA GLU A 92 18.46 -4.56 -6.90
C GLU A 92 18.34 -4.22 -8.40
N GLY A 93 18.74 -3.03 -8.81
CA GLY A 93 18.66 -2.54 -10.19
C GLY A 93 17.24 -2.18 -10.64
N LEU A 94 16.30 -1.98 -9.70
CA LEU A 94 14.94 -1.55 -9.99
C LEU A 94 14.84 -0.04 -10.20
N LEU A 95 15.69 0.71 -9.49
CA LEU A 95 15.81 2.16 -9.58
C LEU A 95 17.23 2.53 -10.01
N SER A 96 17.38 3.73 -10.57
CA SER A 96 18.68 4.38 -10.81
C SER A 96 18.63 5.79 -10.24
N GLU A 97 19.79 6.26 -9.79
CA GLU A 97 20.01 7.62 -9.33
C GLU A 97 20.88 8.38 -10.35
N LYS A 98 20.47 9.58 -10.73
CA LYS A 98 21.22 10.47 -11.61
C LYS A 98 21.28 11.86 -10.98
N LYS A 99 22.40 12.53 -11.16
CA LYS A 99 22.51 13.95 -10.76
C LYS A 99 21.49 14.79 -11.52
N ALA A 100 20.83 15.70 -10.82
CA ALA A 100 19.96 16.68 -11.44
C ALA A 100 20.80 17.54 -12.43
N PRO A 101 20.19 18.04 -13.51
CA PRO A 101 20.86 18.94 -14.45
C PRO A 101 21.42 20.20 -13.76
N THR A 102 20.73 20.66 -12.72
CA THR A 102 21.12 21.80 -11.89
C THR A 102 21.14 21.39 -10.42
N GLY A 103 22.22 21.79 -9.72
CA GLY A 103 22.38 21.53 -8.28
C GLY A 103 22.98 20.15 -7.94
N LYS A 104 22.94 19.80 -6.63
CA LYS A 104 23.56 18.60 -6.07
C LYS A 104 22.56 17.44 -5.85
N ALA A 105 21.29 17.64 -6.17
CA ALA A 105 20.25 16.66 -5.90
C ALA A 105 20.42 15.41 -6.77
N LEU A 106 20.22 14.23 -6.18
CA LEU A 106 20.09 12.98 -6.91
C LEU A 106 18.62 12.76 -7.25
N LEU A 107 18.33 12.55 -8.52
CA LEU A 107 17.02 12.20 -9.02
C LEU A 107 16.93 10.68 -9.18
N VAL A 108 15.88 10.12 -8.63
CA VAL A 108 15.53 8.69 -8.69
C VAL A 108 14.57 8.46 -9.84
N GLN A 109 14.79 7.41 -10.59
CA GLN A 109 13.91 6.98 -11.69
C GLN A 109 13.84 5.46 -11.78
N LEU A 110 12.74 4.93 -12.35
CA LEU A 110 12.63 3.51 -12.68
C LEU A 110 13.62 3.13 -13.79
N THR A 111 14.22 1.94 -13.65
CA THR A 111 14.94 1.29 -14.75
C THR A 111 13.98 0.48 -15.62
N ALA A 112 14.43 -0.05 -16.76
CA ALA A 112 13.66 -1.00 -17.55
C ALA A 112 13.24 -2.24 -16.73
N LYS A 113 14.14 -2.75 -15.88
CA LYS A 113 13.85 -3.83 -14.92
C LYS A 113 12.78 -3.40 -13.90
N GLY A 114 12.89 -2.16 -13.39
CA GLY A 114 11.92 -1.58 -12.45
C GLY A 114 10.52 -1.44 -13.06
N ASN A 115 10.43 -0.98 -14.30
CA ASN A 115 9.16 -0.88 -15.03
C ASN A 115 8.52 -2.27 -15.20
N LYS A 116 9.26 -3.26 -15.66
CA LYS A 116 8.76 -4.64 -15.81
C LYS A 116 8.30 -5.23 -14.47
N TYR A 117 9.05 -4.99 -13.40
CA TYR A 117 8.66 -5.43 -12.07
C TYR A 117 7.36 -4.73 -11.61
N ARG A 118 7.23 -3.43 -11.82
CA ARG A 118 6.02 -2.65 -11.52
C ARG A 118 4.79 -3.18 -12.28
N GLU A 119 4.92 -3.47 -13.57
CA GLU A 119 3.86 -4.07 -14.39
C GLU A 119 3.37 -5.40 -13.80
N ASN A 120 4.29 -6.25 -13.36
CA ASN A 120 3.92 -7.49 -12.68
C ASN A 120 3.18 -7.24 -11.36
N LEU A 121 3.60 -6.25 -10.56
CA LEU A 121 2.89 -5.86 -9.34
C LEU A 121 1.45 -5.39 -9.64
N ILE A 122 1.26 -4.59 -10.68
CA ILE A 122 -0.05 -4.12 -11.11
C ILE A 122 -0.94 -5.30 -11.50
N ARG A 123 -0.39 -6.27 -12.25
CA ARG A 123 -1.13 -7.48 -12.65
C ARG A 123 -1.60 -8.30 -11.44
N ILE A 124 -0.73 -8.50 -10.46
CA ILE A 124 -1.07 -9.24 -9.23
C ILE A 124 -2.14 -8.50 -8.41
N ARG A 125 -2.02 -7.16 -8.30
CA ARG A 125 -3.00 -6.34 -7.59
C ARG A 125 -4.36 -6.35 -8.28
N ARG A 126 -4.41 -6.25 -9.60
CA ARG A 126 -5.65 -6.36 -10.37
C ARG A 126 -6.33 -7.71 -10.14
N ALA A 127 -5.60 -8.81 -10.20
CA ALA A 127 -6.14 -10.13 -9.93
C ALA A 127 -6.69 -10.27 -8.49
N ALA A 128 -6.10 -9.58 -7.52
CA ALA A 128 -6.64 -9.52 -6.15
C ALA A 128 -7.91 -8.66 -6.07
N ASP A 129 -7.94 -7.54 -6.79
CA ASP A 129 -9.10 -6.65 -6.87
C ASP A 129 -10.28 -7.33 -7.58
N ASP A 130 -10.02 -8.11 -8.64
CA ASP A 130 -11.05 -8.88 -9.33
C ASP A 130 -11.71 -9.91 -8.39
N LYS A 131 -10.92 -10.57 -7.53
CA LYS A 131 -11.48 -11.46 -6.49
C LYS A 131 -12.38 -10.72 -5.50
N LEU A 132 -11.98 -9.53 -5.05
CA LEU A 132 -12.84 -8.72 -4.18
C LEU A 132 -14.14 -8.30 -4.89
N ARG A 133 -14.10 -8.10 -6.21
CA ARG A 133 -15.29 -7.81 -7.01
C ARG A 133 -16.25 -8.99 -7.11
N GLU A 134 -15.73 -10.20 -7.16
CA GLU A 134 -16.54 -11.43 -7.16
C GLU A 134 -17.27 -11.64 -5.83
N GLU A 135 -16.66 -11.20 -4.72
CA GLU A 135 -17.21 -11.33 -3.36
C GLU A 135 -18.22 -10.21 -2.98
N MET A 136 -18.38 -9.19 -3.83
CA MET A 136 -19.17 -8.00 -3.52
C MET A 136 -20.14 -7.67 -4.66
N THR A 137 -21.37 -7.25 -4.32
CA THR A 137 -22.24 -6.64 -5.32
C THR A 137 -21.67 -5.30 -5.80
N PRO A 138 -22.02 -4.84 -7.02
CA PRO A 138 -21.58 -3.53 -7.51
C PRO A 138 -21.91 -2.38 -6.56
N GLU A 139 -23.09 -2.42 -5.94
CA GLU A 139 -23.59 -1.42 -4.98
C GLU A 139 -22.74 -1.41 -3.71
N ALA A 140 -22.48 -2.61 -3.12
CA ALA A 140 -21.65 -2.73 -1.93
C ALA A 140 -20.23 -2.23 -2.18
N ARG A 141 -19.67 -2.51 -3.37
CA ARG A 141 -18.35 -2.02 -3.76
C ARG A 141 -18.32 -0.50 -3.91
N HIS A 142 -19.31 0.10 -4.57
CA HIS A 142 -19.40 1.56 -4.70
C HIS A 142 -19.52 2.23 -3.33
N THR A 143 -20.38 1.70 -2.47
CA THR A 143 -20.56 2.20 -1.10
C THR A 143 -19.26 2.12 -0.31
N LEU A 144 -18.56 0.97 -0.35
CA LEU A 144 -17.28 0.81 0.35
C LEU A 144 -16.23 1.82 -0.12
N ILE A 145 -16.10 2.01 -1.44
CA ILE A 145 -15.15 2.99 -2.01
C ILE A 145 -15.50 4.41 -1.56
N ALA A 146 -16.79 4.78 -1.57
CA ALA A 146 -17.24 6.09 -1.12
C ALA A 146 -16.92 6.33 0.36
N LEU A 147 -17.21 5.36 1.23
CA LEU A 147 -16.94 5.43 2.66
C LEU A 147 -15.42 5.52 2.96
N LEU A 148 -14.61 4.74 2.27
CA LEU A 148 -13.15 4.80 2.42
C LEU A 148 -12.57 6.15 1.99
N LYS A 149 -13.12 6.78 0.95
CA LYS A 149 -12.74 8.14 0.56
C LYS A 149 -13.11 9.15 1.64
N GLN A 150 -14.34 9.07 2.16
CA GLN A 150 -14.79 9.93 3.25
C GLN A 150 -13.90 9.82 4.48
N VAL A 151 -13.52 8.59 4.89
CA VAL A 151 -12.58 8.37 5.99
C VAL A 151 -11.21 9.00 5.71
N ALA A 152 -10.71 8.88 4.47
CA ALA A 152 -9.41 9.45 4.09
C ALA A 152 -9.39 10.98 4.05
N GLU A 153 -10.54 11.62 3.86
CA GLU A 153 -10.70 13.07 3.81
C GLU A 153 -11.09 13.69 5.17
N THR A 154 -11.37 12.86 6.19
CA THR A 154 -11.74 13.33 7.53
C THR A 154 -10.49 13.83 8.27
N GLU A 155 -10.53 15.07 8.72
CA GLU A 155 -9.51 15.65 9.63
C GLU A 155 -9.81 15.23 11.08
N PHE A 156 -8.76 14.92 11.84
CA PHE A 156 -8.84 14.52 13.26
C PHE A 156 -8.15 15.52 14.15
#